data_d154d2b0fcb44d87a56dd63f084ecdae
#
_entry.id   d154d2b0fcb44d87a56dd63f084ecdae
#
_cell.length_a   1.000
_cell.length_b   1.000
_cell.length_c   1.000
_cell.angle_alpha   90.00
_cell.angle_beta   90.00
_cell.angle_gamma   90.00
#
_symmetry.space_group_name_H-M   'P 1'
#
loop_
_entity.id
_entity.type
_entity.pdbx_description
1 polymer ?
#
loop_
_entity_poly.entity_id
_entity_poly.type
_entity_poly.pdbx_seq_one_letter_code
_entity_poly.pdbx_strand_id
1 'polypeptide(L)'
;MKFNEFNLSADLLAEVDKAGFVEASPIQEQTIPLALEGKDVIGQAQTGTGKTAAFGLPTLEKIRTEEATIQALVIAPTRELAVQSQEELFRFGRSKGVKVRSVYGGSSIEKQIKALKSGAHIVVGTPGRLLDLIKRKALKLHDIETLILDEADEMLNMGFLEDIEAIISRVPENRQTLLFSATMPDAIKRIGVQFMKEPEHVKIAAKELTTELVDQYYIRVKEQEKFDTMTRLMDVDQPELSIVFGRTKRRVDELTRGLKIRGFRAEGIHGDLDQNKRLRVLRDFKNGNLDVLVATDVAARGLDISGVTHVYNYDIPQDPESYVHRIGRTGRAGKSGQSITFVSPNEMGYLQIIENLTKKRMKGLKPASAEEAFQAKKQVALKKIERDFANEEIRSNFEKFGKDARQLASEFSPEELAMYILSLTVQDPDSLPEVEIAREKPLPFKPSGGGFGGKGKGGRGGRRGDDRRDRERRGNGRRDEYRKGGRSKDRFDKEKRYRKDNKKPRNTSSEKKTGFVIRNKGDK
;
A
#
# COMPACT_ATOMS: atom_id res chain seq x y z
N MET A 1 -14.76 10.01 25.77
CA MET A 1 -14.10 9.51 26.99
C MET A 1 -12.65 9.94 27.03
N LYS A 2 -12.12 10.42 28.16
CA LYS A 2 -10.71 10.77 28.30
C LYS A 2 -9.90 9.55 28.72
N PHE A 3 -8.58 9.52 28.39
CA PHE A 3 -7.75 8.36 28.72
C PHE A 3 -7.57 8.09 30.22
N ASN A 4 -7.67 9.13 31.06
CA ASN A 4 -7.63 8.98 32.52
C ASN A 4 -8.89 8.34 33.13
N GLU A 5 -9.94 8.13 32.35
CA GLU A 5 -11.15 7.42 32.77
C GLU A 5 -11.04 5.90 32.57
N PHE A 6 -10.00 5.44 31.82
CA PHE A 6 -9.67 4.02 31.76
C PHE A 6 -8.86 3.58 32.96
N ASN A 7 -9.04 2.34 33.38
CA ASN A 7 -8.27 1.75 34.47
C ASN A 7 -6.85 1.35 34.00
N LEU A 8 -6.03 2.37 33.68
CA LEU A 8 -4.64 2.24 33.25
C LEU A 8 -3.70 2.77 34.34
N SER A 9 -2.51 2.18 34.45
CA SER A 9 -1.48 2.62 35.39
C SER A 9 -0.99 4.03 35.09
N ALA A 10 -0.51 4.74 36.11
CA ALA A 10 -0.01 6.11 36.00
C ALA A 10 1.13 6.21 34.98
N ASP A 11 1.98 5.19 34.89
CA ASP A 11 3.09 5.12 33.92
C ASP A 11 2.61 5.12 32.47
N LEU A 12 1.56 4.36 32.15
CA LEU A 12 0.96 4.34 30.82
C LEU A 12 0.23 5.65 30.51
N LEU A 13 -0.53 6.18 31.44
CA LEU A 13 -1.22 7.47 31.26
C LEU A 13 -0.24 8.61 31.00
N ALA A 14 0.90 8.65 31.69
CA ALA A 14 1.94 9.64 31.42
C ALA A 14 2.53 9.56 30.01
N GLU A 15 2.70 8.34 29.46
CA GLU A 15 3.20 8.18 28.09
C GLU A 15 2.12 8.48 27.04
N VAL A 16 0.84 8.23 27.35
CA VAL A 16 -0.31 8.62 26.52
C VAL A 16 -0.40 10.14 26.40
N ASP A 17 -0.27 10.87 27.53
CA ASP A 17 -0.24 12.34 27.54
C ASP A 17 0.95 12.91 26.77
N LYS A 18 2.16 12.38 26.97
CA LYS A 18 3.37 12.77 26.19
C LYS A 18 3.21 12.51 24.70
N ALA A 19 2.42 11.51 24.33
CA ALA A 19 2.11 11.21 22.94
C ALA A 19 1.05 12.15 22.34
N GLY A 20 0.45 13.05 23.15
CA GLY A 20 -0.55 14.02 22.70
C GLY A 20 -1.97 13.46 22.56
N PHE A 21 -2.26 12.31 23.18
CA PHE A 21 -3.59 11.72 23.18
C PHE A 21 -4.43 12.33 24.30
N VAL A 22 -5.47 13.09 23.94
CA VAL A 22 -6.35 13.77 24.91
C VAL A 22 -7.66 13.00 25.08
N GLU A 23 -8.31 12.65 23.96
CA GLU A 23 -9.59 11.96 23.94
C GLU A 23 -9.46 10.63 23.20
N ALA A 24 -10.13 9.61 23.72
CA ALA A 24 -10.17 8.31 23.09
C ALA A 24 -11.03 8.33 21.82
N SER A 25 -10.54 7.71 20.77
CA SER A 25 -11.35 7.46 19.57
C SER A 25 -12.45 6.43 19.85
N PRO A 26 -13.52 6.37 19.03
CA PRO A 26 -14.63 5.44 19.27
C PRO A 26 -14.20 3.96 19.36
N ILE A 27 -13.18 3.53 18.63
CA ILE A 27 -12.67 2.15 18.72
C ILE A 27 -11.91 1.93 20.05
N GLN A 28 -11.16 2.93 20.50
CA GLN A 28 -10.45 2.88 21.78
C GLN A 28 -11.42 2.87 22.94
N GLU A 29 -12.42 3.73 22.92
CA GLU A 29 -13.43 3.87 23.95
C GLU A 29 -14.19 2.57 24.22
N GLN A 30 -14.54 1.84 23.16
CA GLN A 30 -15.28 0.59 23.28
C GLN A 30 -14.38 -0.63 23.51
N THR A 31 -13.17 -0.65 22.95
CA THR A 31 -12.29 -1.84 23.01
C THR A 31 -11.46 -1.91 24.29
N ILE A 32 -10.90 -0.76 24.77
CA ILE A 32 -9.96 -0.76 25.89
C ILE A 32 -10.59 -1.38 27.14
N PRO A 33 -11.82 -1.00 27.58
CA PRO A 33 -12.43 -1.61 28.75
C PRO A 33 -12.61 -3.11 28.65
N LEU A 34 -13.16 -3.61 27.53
CA LEU A 34 -13.37 -5.02 27.28
C LEU A 34 -12.06 -5.83 27.29
N ALA A 35 -11.02 -5.25 26.68
CA ALA A 35 -9.70 -5.88 26.66
C ALA A 35 -9.04 -5.91 28.04
N LEU A 36 -9.22 -4.89 28.87
CA LEU A 36 -8.76 -4.87 30.27
C LEU A 36 -9.47 -5.93 31.13
N GLU A 37 -10.77 -6.17 30.89
CA GLU A 37 -11.56 -7.25 31.53
C GLU A 37 -11.10 -8.66 31.11
N GLY A 38 -10.20 -8.79 30.10
CA GLY A 38 -9.71 -10.08 29.64
C GLY A 38 -10.59 -10.74 28.56
N LYS A 39 -11.62 -10.06 28.06
CA LYS A 39 -12.48 -10.57 27.00
C LYS A 39 -11.76 -10.62 25.66
N ASP A 40 -12.10 -11.60 24.84
CA ASP A 40 -11.73 -11.62 23.43
C ASP A 40 -12.54 -10.55 22.69
N VAL A 41 -11.90 -9.80 21.79
CA VAL A 41 -12.55 -8.69 21.10
C VAL A 41 -12.28 -8.75 19.60
N ILE A 42 -13.34 -8.61 18.81
CA ILE A 42 -13.26 -8.34 17.38
C ILE A 42 -13.54 -6.86 17.15
N GLY A 43 -12.50 -6.09 16.86
CA GLY A 43 -12.58 -4.67 16.58
C GLY A 43 -12.66 -4.39 15.07
N GLN A 44 -13.85 -4.03 14.57
CA GLN A 44 -14.04 -3.64 13.18
C GLN A 44 -13.96 -2.13 13.03
N ALA A 45 -12.81 -1.63 12.52
CA ALA A 45 -12.57 -0.21 12.29
C ALA A 45 -11.51 0.01 11.18
N GLN A 46 -11.62 1.13 10.48
CA GLN A 46 -10.69 1.51 9.40
C GLN A 46 -9.26 1.80 9.92
N THR A 47 -8.29 1.84 9.00
CA THR A 47 -6.91 2.28 9.31
C THR A 47 -6.90 3.75 9.74
N GLY A 48 -6.03 4.09 10.70
CA GLY A 48 -5.93 5.47 11.20
C GLY A 48 -6.96 5.86 12.27
N THR A 49 -7.78 4.92 12.76
CA THR A 49 -8.73 5.16 13.85
C THR A 49 -8.13 4.98 15.25
N GLY A 50 -6.83 4.67 15.36
CA GLY A 50 -6.15 4.47 16.64
C GLY A 50 -6.22 3.02 17.16
N LYS A 51 -6.36 2.02 16.27
CA LYS A 51 -6.40 0.59 16.63
C LYS A 51 -5.19 0.15 17.45
N THR A 52 -3.99 0.63 17.12
CA THR A 52 -2.76 0.25 17.83
C THR A 52 -2.81 0.60 19.31
N ALA A 53 -3.31 1.78 19.67
CA ALA A 53 -3.53 2.14 21.06
C ALA A 53 -4.68 1.35 21.68
N ALA A 54 -5.74 1.03 20.92
CA ALA A 54 -6.89 0.26 21.38
C ALA A 54 -6.51 -1.14 21.87
N PHE A 55 -5.59 -1.85 21.15
CA PHE A 55 -5.09 -3.14 21.63
C PHE A 55 -3.83 -3.00 22.49
N GLY A 56 -3.01 -1.99 22.21
CA GLY A 56 -1.69 -1.82 22.82
C GLY A 56 -1.74 -1.45 24.29
N LEU A 57 -2.57 -0.47 24.65
CA LEU A 57 -2.67 -0.01 26.05
C LEU A 57 -3.13 -1.12 27.00
N PRO A 58 -4.24 -1.86 26.74
CA PRO A 58 -4.63 -2.96 27.62
C PRO A 58 -3.63 -4.12 27.63
N THR A 59 -2.93 -4.36 26.52
CA THR A 59 -1.86 -5.37 26.47
C THR A 59 -0.68 -4.94 27.35
N LEU A 60 -0.22 -3.69 27.22
CA LEU A 60 0.89 -3.14 28.00
C LEU A 60 0.56 -3.11 29.51
N GLU A 61 -0.72 -2.88 29.88
CA GLU A 61 -1.15 -2.92 31.27
C GLU A 61 -0.92 -4.29 31.90
N LYS A 62 -1.16 -5.37 31.17
CA LYS A 62 -1.02 -6.75 31.62
C LYS A 62 0.42 -7.27 31.64
N ILE A 63 1.37 -6.64 30.95
CA ILE A 63 2.77 -7.10 30.89
C ILE A 63 3.44 -7.03 32.25
N ARG A 64 4.02 -8.14 32.67
CA ARG A 64 4.89 -8.28 33.85
C ARG A 64 6.35 -8.17 33.38
N THR A 65 7.00 -7.05 33.69
CA THR A 65 8.35 -6.72 33.18
C THR A 65 9.47 -7.46 33.91
N GLU A 66 9.19 -8.01 35.10
CA GLU A 66 10.05 -8.88 35.87
C GLU A 66 10.22 -10.28 35.23
N GLU A 67 9.27 -10.70 34.41
CA GLU A 67 9.32 -11.98 33.70
C GLU A 67 10.03 -11.79 32.34
N ALA A 68 11.13 -12.49 32.13
CA ALA A 68 11.89 -12.41 30.89
C ALA A 68 11.31 -13.30 29.77
N THR A 69 9.97 -13.37 29.66
CA THR A 69 9.23 -14.19 28.70
C THR A 69 8.42 -13.35 27.72
N ILE A 70 8.04 -13.95 26.60
CA ILE A 70 7.19 -13.31 25.59
C ILE A 70 5.73 -13.54 25.97
N GLN A 71 5.06 -12.51 26.47
CA GLN A 71 3.70 -12.56 27.01
C GLN A 71 2.65 -12.12 25.96
N ALA A 72 3.05 -11.36 24.94
CA ALA A 72 2.14 -10.96 23.88
C ALA A 72 2.75 -11.12 22.49
N LEU A 73 1.91 -11.55 21.53
CA LEU A 73 2.24 -11.70 20.13
C LEU A 73 1.29 -10.87 19.27
N VAL A 74 1.84 -9.97 18.45
CA VAL A 74 1.09 -9.21 17.45
C VAL A 74 1.45 -9.73 16.07
N ILE A 75 0.46 -10.12 15.28
CA ILE A 75 0.62 -10.54 13.89
C ILE A 75 0.13 -9.41 13.00
N ALA A 76 1.00 -8.93 12.10
CA ALA A 76 0.75 -7.83 11.18
C ALA A 76 1.03 -8.24 9.72
N PRO A 77 0.26 -7.74 8.72
CA PRO A 77 0.39 -8.15 7.31
C PRO A 77 1.73 -7.75 6.68
N THR A 78 2.26 -6.60 7.04
CA THR A 78 3.42 -5.99 6.40
C THR A 78 4.55 -5.71 7.38
N ARG A 79 5.76 -5.59 6.84
CA ARG A 79 6.96 -5.26 7.62
C ARG A 79 6.86 -3.89 8.26
N GLU A 80 6.32 -2.96 7.49
CA GLU A 80 6.16 -1.56 7.88
C GLU A 80 5.19 -1.44 9.04
N LEU A 81 4.04 -2.12 8.96
CA LEU A 81 3.08 -2.14 10.07
C LEU A 81 3.65 -2.82 11.32
N ALA A 82 4.42 -3.90 11.14
CA ALA A 82 5.08 -4.55 12.27
C ALA A 82 6.11 -3.63 12.96
N VAL A 83 6.86 -2.83 12.20
CA VAL A 83 7.78 -1.84 12.75
C VAL A 83 7.03 -0.71 13.42
N GLN A 84 5.99 -0.17 12.76
CA GLN A 84 5.16 0.90 13.30
C GLN A 84 4.49 0.50 14.62
N SER A 85 3.84 -0.67 14.66
CA SER A 85 3.21 -1.18 15.88
C SER A 85 4.24 -1.42 17.00
N GLN A 86 5.45 -1.89 16.65
CA GLN A 86 6.54 -2.04 17.61
C GLN A 86 6.99 -0.69 18.18
N GLU A 87 7.16 0.34 17.34
CA GLU A 87 7.57 1.67 17.77
C GLU A 87 6.51 2.32 18.66
N GLU A 88 5.24 2.18 18.31
CA GLU A 88 4.11 2.72 19.09
C GLU A 88 3.95 2.02 20.43
N LEU A 89 3.97 0.68 20.46
CA LEU A 89 3.95 -0.10 21.69
C LEU A 89 5.17 0.18 22.59
N PHE A 90 6.36 0.35 22.01
CA PHE A 90 7.57 0.72 22.74
C PHE A 90 7.43 2.12 23.36
N ARG A 91 6.88 3.08 22.61
CA ARG A 91 6.65 4.45 23.09
C ARG A 91 5.72 4.45 24.29
N PHE A 92 4.57 3.77 24.21
CA PHE A 92 3.61 3.69 25.31
C PHE A 92 4.15 2.88 26.51
N GLY A 93 4.88 1.80 26.28
CA GLY A 93 5.41 0.93 27.33
C GLY A 93 6.76 1.35 27.92
N ARG A 94 7.30 2.52 27.50
CA ARG A 94 8.65 2.95 27.85
C ARG A 94 8.84 3.15 29.34
N SER A 95 7.96 3.88 30.00
CA SER A 95 8.04 4.16 31.44
C SER A 95 7.88 2.88 32.29
N LYS A 96 7.12 1.92 31.80
CA LYS A 96 6.95 0.59 32.43
C LYS A 96 8.13 -0.37 32.15
N GLY A 97 9.08 0.01 31.27
CA GLY A 97 10.25 -0.83 30.92
C GLY A 97 9.95 -2.01 29.99
N VAL A 98 8.85 -1.96 29.23
CA VAL A 98 8.45 -3.05 28.32
C VAL A 98 9.39 -3.17 27.13
N LYS A 99 9.87 -4.39 26.86
CA LYS A 99 10.72 -4.71 25.72
C LYS A 99 9.87 -5.22 24.57
N VAL A 100 9.76 -4.43 23.51
CA VAL A 100 9.05 -4.79 22.27
C VAL A 100 10.05 -5.08 21.15
N ARG A 101 9.86 -6.18 20.43
CA ARG A 101 10.72 -6.56 19.29
C ARG A 101 9.89 -6.83 18.05
N SER A 102 10.33 -6.29 16.89
CA SER A 102 9.71 -6.62 15.60
C SER A 102 10.51 -7.67 14.82
N VAL A 103 9.79 -8.60 14.16
CA VAL A 103 10.36 -9.66 13.35
C VAL A 103 9.63 -9.76 12.01
N TYR A 104 10.38 -9.65 10.89
CA TYR A 104 9.79 -9.62 9.55
C TYR A 104 10.76 -10.10 8.48
N GLY A 105 10.23 -10.52 7.34
CA GLY A 105 11.01 -11.01 6.22
C GLY A 105 11.87 -9.92 5.55
N GLY A 106 12.94 -10.31 4.83
CA GLY A 106 13.81 -9.38 4.08
C GLY A 106 14.83 -8.61 4.93
N SER A 107 14.94 -8.93 6.22
CA SER A 107 16.00 -8.48 7.13
C SER A 107 16.76 -9.69 7.66
N SER A 108 18.01 -9.52 8.14
CA SER A 108 18.82 -10.61 8.68
C SER A 108 18.11 -11.32 9.82
N ILE A 109 17.93 -12.62 9.68
CA ILE A 109 17.29 -13.47 10.69
C ILE A 109 18.18 -13.62 11.93
N GLU A 110 19.49 -13.63 11.77
CA GLU A 110 20.45 -13.76 12.85
C GLU A 110 20.36 -12.56 13.80
N LYS A 111 20.23 -11.33 13.25
CA LYS A 111 20.02 -10.12 14.04
C LYS A 111 18.73 -10.19 14.84
N GLN A 112 17.65 -10.70 14.23
CA GLN A 112 16.35 -10.83 14.89
C GLN A 112 16.40 -11.91 15.98
N ILE A 113 17.05 -13.06 15.75
CA ILE A 113 17.27 -14.08 16.78
C ILE A 113 18.08 -13.53 17.94
N LYS A 114 19.15 -12.75 17.67
CA LYS A 114 19.93 -12.09 18.72
C LYS A 114 19.09 -11.12 19.53
N ALA A 115 18.23 -10.33 18.86
CA ALA A 115 17.33 -9.39 19.53
C ALA A 115 16.29 -10.11 20.42
N LEU A 116 15.72 -11.23 19.97
CA LEU A 116 14.82 -12.05 20.80
C LEU A 116 15.52 -12.64 22.01
N LYS A 117 16.77 -13.15 21.82
CA LYS A 117 17.58 -13.68 22.93
C LYS A 117 17.97 -12.62 23.97
N SER A 118 18.06 -11.33 23.59
CA SER A 118 18.31 -10.23 24.54
C SER A 118 17.08 -9.83 25.38
N GLY A 119 15.96 -10.53 25.17
CA GLY A 119 14.72 -10.37 25.89
C GLY A 119 13.66 -9.57 25.10
N ALA A 120 12.44 -10.07 25.18
CA ALA A 120 11.24 -9.42 24.65
C ALA A 120 10.04 -9.82 25.52
N HIS A 121 9.17 -8.87 25.84
CA HIS A 121 7.88 -9.12 26.46
C HIS A 121 6.77 -9.17 25.41
N ILE A 122 6.92 -8.37 24.35
CA ILE A 122 6.01 -8.33 23.22
C ILE A 122 6.80 -8.57 21.93
N VAL A 123 6.29 -9.44 21.06
CA VAL A 123 6.81 -9.65 19.72
C VAL A 123 5.77 -9.22 18.71
N VAL A 124 6.15 -8.37 17.75
CA VAL A 124 5.33 -7.97 16.62
C VAL A 124 5.93 -8.58 15.36
N GLY A 125 5.16 -9.28 14.53
CA GLY A 125 5.78 -9.92 13.38
C GLY A 125 4.87 -10.19 12.20
N THR A 126 5.50 -10.41 11.03
CA THR A 126 4.79 -10.87 9.82
C THR A 126 4.69 -12.40 9.81
N PRO A 127 3.58 -12.98 9.29
CA PRO A 127 3.27 -14.40 9.42
C PRO A 127 4.42 -15.33 9.02
N GLY A 128 4.95 -15.20 7.81
CA GLY A 128 6.00 -16.08 7.30
C GLY A 128 7.31 -16.04 8.14
N ARG A 129 7.71 -14.86 8.68
CA ARG A 129 8.91 -14.76 9.55
C ARG A 129 8.64 -15.32 10.94
N LEU A 130 7.45 -15.12 11.48
CA LEU A 130 7.06 -15.75 12.75
C LEU A 130 7.14 -17.27 12.64
N LEU A 131 6.58 -17.88 11.59
CA LEU A 131 6.68 -19.32 11.36
C LEU A 131 8.12 -19.81 11.20
N ASP A 132 8.98 -19.08 10.48
CA ASP A 132 10.39 -19.45 10.33
C ASP A 132 11.12 -19.45 11.69
N LEU A 133 10.89 -18.42 12.52
CA LEU A 133 11.47 -18.34 13.86
C LEU A 133 10.93 -19.41 14.81
N ILE A 134 9.63 -19.76 14.72
CA ILE A 134 9.01 -20.86 15.47
C ILE A 134 9.61 -22.20 15.06
N LYS A 135 9.71 -22.49 13.75
CA LYS A 135 10.34 -23.70 13.22
C LYS A 135 11.79 -23.85 13.66
N ARG A 136 12.53 -22.76 13.76
CA ARG A 136 13.91 -22.71 14.28
C ARG A 136 14.00 -22.77 15.80
N LYS A 137 12.88 -22.85 16.52
CA LYS A 137 12.81 -22.81 17.99
C LYS A 137 13.44 -21.55 18.60
N ALA A 138 13.54 -20.47 17.82
CA ALA A 138 14.08 -19.18 18.24
C ALA A 138 13.00 -18.28 18.86
N LEU A 139 11.73 -18.48 18.50
CA LEU A 139 10.56 -17.85 19.08
C LEU A 139 9.76 -18.90 19.85
N LYS A 140 9.64 -18.69 21.16
CA LYS A 140 8.90 -19.56 22.09
C LYS A 140 7.53 -18.91 22.34
N LEU A 141 6.46 -19.69 22.25
CA LEU A 141 5.08 -19.21 22.34
C LEU A 141 4.33 -19.67 23.57
N HIS A 142 4.95 -20.45 24.47
CA HIS A 142 4.27 -21.13 25.57
C HIS A 142 3.81 -20.19 26.70
N ASP A 143 4.37 -18.99 26.80
CA ASP A 143 4.01 -17.99 27.81
C ASP A 143 3.13 -16.86 27.24
N ILE A 144 2.62 -17.01 26.01
CA ILE A 144 1.77 -15.99 25.40
C ILE A 144 0.40 -16.00 26.03
N GLU A 145 0.02 -14.90 26.65
CA GLU A 145 -1.27 -14.64 27.26
C GLU A 145 -2.17 -13.76 26.40
N THR A 146 -1.56 -12.94 25.51
CA THR A 146 -2.33 -12.08 24.59
C THR A 146 -1.87 -12.29 23.15
N LEU A 147 -2.81 -12.60 22.27
CA LEU A 147 -2.62 -12.72 20.83
C LEU A 147 -3.40 -11.61 20.12
N ILE A 148 -2.72 -10.83 19.27
CA ILE A 148 -3.33 -9.77 18.50
C ILE A 148 -3.16 -10.07 17.00
N LEU A 149 -4.26 -9.98 16.24
CA LEU A 149 -4.28 -10.01 14.78
C LEU A 149 -4.64 -8.59 14.30
N ASP A 150 -3.68 -7.87 13.74
CA ASP A 150 -3.91 -6.52 13.21
C ASP A 150 -4.01 -6.53 11.69
N GLU A 151 -5.01 -5.81 11.14
CA GLU A 151 -5.36 -5.81 9.72
C GLU A 151 -5.57 -7.24 9.17
N ALA A 152 -6.43 -8.01 9.84
CA ALA A 152 -6.63 -9.43 9.52
C ALA A 152 -7.16 -9.66 8.09
N ASP A 153 -8.05 -8.79 7.59
CA ASP A 153 -8.54 -8.80 6.22
C ASP A 153 -7.39 -8.62 5.21
N GLU A 154 -6.43 -7.79 5.53
CA GLU A 154 -5.28 -7.57 4.68
C GLU A 154 -4.35 -8.79 4.62
N MET A 155 -4.14 -9.45 5.77
CA MET A 155 -3.41 -10.71 5.80
C MET A 155 -4.08 -11.79 4.96
N LEU A 156 -5.41 -11.82 4.93
CA LEU A 156 -6.18 -12.71 4.08
C LEU A 156 -5.98 -12.40 2.59
N ASN A 157 -6.07 -11.13 2.21
CA ASN A 157 -5.86 -10.67 0.82
C ASN A 157 -4.44 -10.98 0.31
N MET A 158 -3.47 -11.07 1.22
CA MET A 158 -2.08 -11.46 0.92
C MET A 158 -1.86 -12.98 0.92
N GLY A 159 -2.88 -13.78 1.21
CA GLY A 159 -2.82 -15.25 1.21
C GLY A 159 -2.19 -15.85 2.46
N PHE A 160 -2.13 -15.14 3.58
CA PHE A 160 -1.52 -15.62 4.83
C PHE A 160 -2.48 -16.40 5.75
N LEU A 161 -3.66 -16.77 5.29
CA LEU A 161 -4.66 -17.46 6.12
C LEU A 161 -4.08 -18.71 6.80
N GLU A 162 -3.48 -19.62 6.00
CA GLU A 162 -2.89 -20.86 6.50
C GLU A 162 -1.72 -20.61 7.47
N ASP A 163 -0.92 -19.57 7.18
CA ASP A 163 0.19 -19.19 8.06
C ASP A 163 -0.30 -18.70 9.42
N ILE A 164 -1.38 -17.90 9.43
CA ILE A 164 -2.01 -17.38 10.65
C ILE A 164 -2.58 -18.52 11.47
N GLU A 165 -3.37 -19.41 10.87
CA GLU A 165 -3.93 -20.60 11.54
C GLU A 165 -2.82 -21.49 12.13
N ALA A 166 -1.72 -21.69 11.38
CA ALA A 166 -0.56 -22.44 11.85
C ALA A 166 0.20 -21.78 13.02
N ILE A 167 0.18 -20.45 13.15
CA ILE A 167 0.72 -19.74 14.30
C ILE A 167 -0.23 -19.85 15.49
N ILE A 168 -1.51 -19.55 15.28
CA ILE A 168 -2.54 -19.57 16.33
C ILE A 168 -2.60 -20.93 17.03
N SER A 169 -2.53 -22.03 16.27
CA SER A 169 -2.53 -23.40 16.79
C SER A 169 -1.34 -23.77 17.69
N ARG A 170 -0.29 -22.93 17.74
CA ARG A 170 0.89 -23.12 18.59
C ARG A 170 0.96 -22.18 19.79
N VAL A 171 0.05 -21.23 19.88
CA VAL A 171 -0.13 -20.35 21.03
C VAL A 171 -1.03 -21.06 22.04
N PRO A 172 -0.82 -20.93 23.37
CA PRO A 172 -1.68 -21.56 24.37
C PRO A 172 -3.16 -21.27 24.15
N GLU A 173 -4.03 -22.26 24.43
CA GLU A 173 -5.49 -22.07 24.35
C GLU A 173 -6.00 -21.09 25.40
N ASN A 174 -5.38 -21.09 26.58
CA ASN A 174 -5.73 -20.14 27.65
C ASN A 174 -5.03 -18.79 27.39
N ARG A 175 -5.55 -18.04 26.43
CA ARG A 175 -5.09 -16.71 26.06
C ARG A 175 -6.28 -15.79 25.83
N GLN A 176 -6.03 -14.49 25.84
CA GLN A 176 -6.91 -13.49 25.27
C GLN A 176 -6.55 -13.27 23.79
N THR A 177 -7.56 -13.18 22.92
CA THR A 177 -7.34 -12.90 21.48
C THR A 177 -8.05 -11.61 21.09
N LEU A 178 -7.29 -10.67 20.49
CA LEU A 178 -7.81 -9.41 19.96
C LEU A 178 -7.63 -9.42 18.44
N LEU A 179 -8.72 -9.30 17.68
CA LEU A 179 -8.72 -9.30 16.23
C LEU A 179 -9.18 -7.95 15.71
N PHE A 180 -8.35 -7.28 14.94
CA PHE A 180 -8.67 -5.99 14.29
C PHE A 180 -8.69 -6.12 12.78
N SER A 181 -9.76 -5.60 12.18
CA SER A 181 -9.97 -5.66 10.73
C SER A 181 -10.81 -4.47 10.27
N ALA A 182 -10.60 -4.01 9.04
CA ALA A 182 -11.48 -3.00 8.44
C ALA A 182 -12.74 -3.65 7.86
N THR A 183 -12.59 -4.82 7.25
CA THR A 183 -13.68 -5.60 6.66
C THR A 183 -13.84 -6.94 7.38
N MET A 184 -15.01 -7.58 7.22
CA MET A 184 -15.30 -8.84 7.91
C MET A 184 -15.75 -9.93 6.91
N PRO A 185 -14.86 -10.37 6.00
CA PRO A 185 -15.14 -11.48 5.10
C PRO A 185 -15.33 -12.79 5.87
N ASP A 186 -15.99 -13.76 5.26
CA ASP A 186 -16.35 -15.03 5.93
C ASP A 186 -15.15 -15.82 6.47
N ALA A 187 -13.97 -15.68 5.83
CA ALA A 187 -12.76 -16.31 6.34
C ALA A 187 -12.31 -15.70 7.69
N ILE A 188 -12.43 -14.38 7.88
CA ILE A 188 -12.10 -13.72 9.15
C ILE A 188 -13.14 -14.08 10.22
N LYS A 189 -14.43 -14.15 9.86
CA LYS A 189 -15.47 -14.64 10.78
C LYS A 189 -15.16 -16.05 11.27
N ARG A 190 -14.70 -16.95 10.36
CA ARG A 190 -14.28 -18.32 10.73
C ARG A 190 -13.14 -18.32 11.72
N ILE A 191 -12.11 -17.47 11.56
CA ILE A 191 -11.04 -17.32 12.55
C ILE A 191 -11.63 -16.95 13.90
N GLY A 192 -12.53 -15.96 13.95
CA GLY A 192 -13.22 -15.56 15.19
C GLY A 192 -13.95 -16.73 15.86
N VAL A 193 -14.76 -17.47 15.10
CA VAL A 193 -15.51 -18.61 15.65
C VAL A 193 -14.61 -19.77 16.09
N GLN A 194 -13.52 -20.03 15.37
CA GLN A 194 -12.66 -21.20 15.59
C GLN A 194 -11.64 -20.99 16.70
N PHE A 195 -11.10 -19.78 16.85
CA PHE A 195 -9.93 -19.52 17.68
C PHE A 195 -10.15 -18.51 18.81
N MET A 196 -11.33 -17.91 18.93
CA MET A 196 -11.68 -16.93 19.96
C MET A 196 -12.77 -17.47 20.91
N LYS A 197 -12.76 -16.98 22.15
CA LYS A 197 -13.70 -17.38 23.20
C LYS A 197 -14.78 -16.31 23.34
N GLU A 198 -15.99 -16.58 22.88
CA GLU A 198 -17.15 -15.68 22.96
C GLU A 198 -16.77 -14.21 22.72
N PRO A 199 -16.20 -13.87 21.54
CA PRO A 199 -15.63 -12.54 21.33
C PRO A 199 -16.70 -11.45 21.32
N GLU A 200 -16.43 -10.36 22.02
CA GLU A 200 -17.22 -9.12 21.93
C GLU A 200 -16.97 -8.43 20.57
N HIS A 201 -18.02 -8.07 19.89
CA HIS A 201 -17.93 -7.49 18.55
C HIS A 201 -18.10 -5.96 18.60
N VAL A 202 -17.00 -5.24 18.63
CA VAL A 202 -16.95 -3.78 18.54
C VAL A 202 -16.91 -3.37 17.09
N LYS A 203 -18.03 -2.86 16.59
CA LYS A 203 -18.14 -2.36 15.22
C LYS A 203 -18.29 -0.85 15.23
N ILE A 204 -17.24 -0.16 14.87
CA ILE A 204 -17.33 1.26 14.60
C ILE A 204 -17.91 1.37 13.19
N ALA A 205 -19.14 1.89 13.13
CA ALA A 205 -19.73 2.21 11.85
C ALA A 205 -18.69 3.02 11.11
N ALA A 206 -18.33 2.59 9.91
CA ALA A 206 -17.64 3.45 8.98
C ALA A 206 -18.62 4.62 8.78
N LYS A 207 -18.57 5.60 9.71
CA LYS A 207 -19.15 6.89 9.39
C LYS A 207 -18.52 7.19 8.05
N GLU A 208 -19.32 7.59 7.11
CA GLU A 208 -18.99 8.07 5.79
C GLU A 208 -17.82 9.08 5.77
N LEU A 209 -17.23 9.33 6.96
CA LEU A 209 -16.25 10.35 7.31
C LEU A 209 -14.95 10.29 6.51
N THR A 210 -14.44 9.12 6.12
CA THR A 210 -13.20 9.09 5.31
C THR A 210 -13.46 9.32 3.83
N THR A 211 -14.65 8.99 3.34
CA THR A 211 -15.03 9.29 1.96
C THR A 211 -15.71 10.66 1.84
N GLU A 212 -16.30 11.19 2.92
CA GLU A 212 -16.91 12.53 2.93
C GLU A 212 -15.86 13.64 2.88
N LEU A 213 -14.73 13.47 3.57
CA LEU A 213 -13.63 14.44 3.57
C LEU A 213 -12.72 14.33 2.34
N VAL A 214 -12.95 13.35 1.46
CA VAL A 214 -12.18 13.18 0.23
C VAL A 214 -13.07 13.54 -0.96
N ASP A 215 -12.68 14.60 -1.65
CA ASP A 215 -13.25 14.93 -2.95
C ASP A 215 -12.73 13.95 -4.00
N GLN A 216 -13.66 13.25 -4.66
CA GLN A 216 -13.33 12.17 -5.59
C GLN A 216 -13.62 12.62 -7.03
N TYR A 217 -12.57 12.55 -7.85
CA TYR A 217 -12.62 12.94 -9.24
C TYR A 217 -12.14 11.83 -10.16
N TYR A 218 -12.59 11.87 -11.42
CA TYR A 218 -11.99 11.07 -12.46
C TYR A 218 -11.67 11.90 -13.70
N ILE A 219 -10.67 11.50 -14.44
CA ILE A 219 -10.29 12.08 -15.73
C ILE A 219 -10.33 10.96 -16.77
N ARG A 220 -11.20 11.13 -17.78
CA ARG A 220 -11.24 10.21 -18.92
C ARG A 220 -10.15 10.61 -19.91
N VAL A 221 -9.16 9.72 -20.10
CA VAL A 221 -7.96 10.00 -20.88
C VAL A 221 -7.45 8.71 -21.53
N LYS A 222 -6.80 8.82 -22.72
CA LYS A 222 -6.14 7.68 -23.33
C LYS A 222 -4.89 7.29 -22.54
N GLU A 223 -4.54 6.00 -22.55
CA GLU A 223 -3.42 5.46 -21.77
C GLU A 223 -2.10 6.23 -22.04
N GLN A 224 -1.85 6.63 -23.29
CA GLN A 224 -0.66 7.37 -23.69
C GLN A 224 -0.59 8.80 -23.15
N GLU A 225 -1.74 9.40 -22.89
CA GLU A 225 -1.87 10.80 -22.44
C GLU A 225 -1.95 10.91 -20.92
N LYS A 226 -2.09 9.76 -20.18
CA LYS A 226 -2.25 9.75 -18.73
C LYS A 226 -1.12 10.48 -18.01
N PHE A 227 0.13 10.21 -18.40
CA PHE A 227 1.30 10.77 -17.72
C PHE A 227 1.36 12.29 -17.83
N ASP A 228 1.24 12.81 -19.05
CA ASP A 228 1.27 14.25 -19.29
C ASP A 228 0.05 14.94 -18.65
N THR A 229 -1.13 14.31 -18.73
CA THR A 229 -2.32 14.83 -18.05
C THR A 229 -2.12 14.90 -16.52
N MET A 230 -1.54 13.87 -15.93
CA MET A 230 -1.27 13.83 -14.49
C MET A 230 -0.27 14.91 -14.08
N THR A 231 0.84 15.04 -14.79
CA THR A 231 1.88 16.03 -14.45
C THR A 231 1.39 17.46 -14.64
N ARG A 232 0.60 17.76 -15.69
CA ARG A 232 -0.05 19.06 -15.86
C ARG A 232 -1.01 19.38 -14.74
N LEU A 233 -1.80 18.38 -14.31
CA LEU A 233 -2.71 18.58 -13.18
C LEU A 233 -1.95 18.86 -11.89
N MET A 234 -0.86 18.13 -11.62
CA MET A 234 0.01 18.39 -10.47
C MET A 234 0.62 19.80 -10.51
N ASP A 235 0.97 20.29 -11.70
CA ASP A 235 1.48 21.65 -11.89
C ASP A 235 0.41 22.71 -11.61
N VAL A 236 -0.88 22.41 -11.87
CA VAL A 236 -2.00 23.33 -11.59
C VAL A 236 -2.41 23.27 -10.11
N ASP A 237 -2.58 22.06 -9.57
CA ASP A 237 -3.10 21.85 -8.21
C ASP A 237 -2.06 22.11 -7.11
N GLN A 238 -0.76 22.04 -7.44
CA GLN A 238 0.36 22.26 -6.50
C GLN A 238 0.21 21.48 -5.19
N PRO A 239 0.07 20.15 -5.22
CA PRO A 239 -0.12 19.36 -4.01
C PRO A 239 1.08 19.48 -3.07
N GLU A 240 0.84 19.68 -1.76
CA GLU A 240 1.92 19.68 -0.77
C GLU A 240 2.61 18.31 -0.69
N LEU A 241 1.83 17.25 -0.55
CA LEU A 241 2.29 15.86 -0.57
C LEU A 241 1.30 15.03 -1.38
N SER A 242 1.80 14.20 -2.27
CA SER A 242 0.96 13.35 -3.11
C SER A 242 1.43 11.90 -3.17
N ILE A 243 0.46 10.98 -3.34
CA ILE A 243 0.74 9.58 -3.64
C ILE A 243 0.19 9.26 -5.02
N VAL A 244 1.02 8.60 -5.85
CA VAL A 244 0.64 8.08 -7.15
C VAL A 244 0.60 6.55 -7.10
N PHE A 245 -0.54 5.95 -7.42
CA PHE A 245 -0.69 4.51 -7.45
C PHE A 245 -0.50 3.96 -8.86
N GLY A 246 0.49 3.07 -9.02
CA GLY A 246 0.73 2.26 -10.20
C GLY A 246 0.45 0.79 -9.93
N ARG A 247 -0.07 0.08 -10.95
CA ARG A 247 -0.50 -1.32 -10.82
C ARG A 247 0.65 -2.31 -10.61
N THR A 248 1.81 -2.06 -11.24
CA THR A 248 2.95 -2.96 -11.24
C THR A 248 4.22 -2.28 -10.75
N LYS A 249 5.20 -3.08 -10.28
CA LYS A 249 6.52 -2.58 -9.87
C LYS A 249 7.20 -1.80 -10.99
N ARG A 250 7.15 -2.34 -12.22
CA ARG A 250 7.67 -1.69 -13.42
C ARG A 250 7.01 -0.33 -13.65
N ARG A 251 5.67 -0.24 -13.52
CA ARG A 251 4.91 1.00 -13.63
C ARG A 251 5.38 2.03 -12.61
N VAL A 252 5.60 1.62 -11.37
CA VAL A 252 6.14 2.49 -10.31
C VAL A 252 7.51 3.03 -10.69
N ASP A 253 8.41 2.20 -11.21
CA ASP A 253 9.74 2.63 -11.66
C ASP A 253 9.68 3.61 -12.84
N GLU A 254 8.82 3.34 -13.83
CA GLU A 254 8.62 4.20 -15.00
C GLU A 254 8.05 5.56 -14.59
N LEU A 255 7.00 5.58 -13.77
CA LEU A 255 6.38 6.81 -13.25
C LEU A 255 7.36 7.63 -12.41
N THR A 256 8.12 6.97 -11.53
CA THR A 256 9.13 7.65 -10.70
C THR A 256 10.20 8.34 -11.55
N ARG A 257 10.71 7.66 -12.56
CA ARG A 257 11.70 8.25 -13.49
C ARG A 257 11.10 9.40 -14.28
N GLY A 258 9.89 9.20 -14.82
CA GLY A 258 9.20 10.23 -15.57
C GLY A 258 8.94 11.50 -14.73
N LEU A 259 8.47 11.34 -13.49
CA LEU A 259 8.24 12.46 -12.57
C LEU A 259 9.54 13.21 -12.25
N LYS A 260 10.65 12.51 -12.03
CA LYS A 260 11.97 13.15 -11.83
C LYS A 260 12.42 13.95 -13.06
N ILE A 261 12.19 13.43 -14.25
CA ILE A 261 12.48 14.15 -15.53
C ILE A 261 11.62 15.42 -15.63
N ARG A 262 10.38 15.39 -15.14
CA ARG A 262 9.48 16.55 -15.08
C ARG A 262 9.78 17.51 -13.91
N GLY A 263 10.83 17.24 -13.11
CA GLY A 263 11.30 18.11 -12.03
C GLY A 263 10.65 17.87 -10.67
N PHE A 264 9.80 16.84 -10.51
CA PHE A 264 9.21 16.50 -9.22
C PHE A 264 10.21 15.74 -8.34
N ARG A 265 10.24 16.02 -7.04
CA ARG A 265 10.98 15.24 -6.05
C ARG A 265 10.21 13.96 -5.74
N ALA A 266 10.36 12.94 -6.57
CA ALA A 266 9.59 11.71 -6.54
C ALA A 266 10.47 10.50 -6.19
N GLU A 267 9.96 9.57 -5.37
CA GLU A 267 10.56 8.25 -5.15
C GLU A 267 9.50 7.16 -5.22
N GLY A 268 9.94 5.96 -5.68
CA GLY A 268 9.07 4.81 -5.83
C GLY A 268 9.19 3.83 -4.67
N ILE A 269 8.06 3.19 -4.30
CA ILE A 269 8.03 2.09 -3.33
C ILE A 269 7.33 0.88 -3.94
N HIS A 270 8.03 -0.26 -4.00
CA HIS A 270 7.50 -1.54 -4.43
C HIS A 270 8.25 -2.71 -3.77
N GLY A 271 7.76 -3.95 -3.94
CA GLY A 271 8.24 -5.12 -3.22
C GLY A 271 9.70 -5.54 -3.50
N ASP A 272 10.34 -5.05 -4.58
CA ASP A 272 11.72 -5.40 -4.93
C ASP A 272 12.77 -4.47 -4.30
N LEU A 273 12.33 -3.38 -3.65
CA LEU A 273 13.24 -2.51 -2.91
C LEU A 273 13.72 -3.19 -1.63
N ASP A 274 15.01 -3.01 -1.32
CA ASP A 274 15.52 -3.41 -0.02
C ASP A 274 14.88 -2.60 1.12
N GLN A 275 14.82 -3.20 2.31
CA GLN A 275 14.10 -2.62 3.44
C GLN A 275 14.69 -1.28 3.90
N ASN A 276 16.00 -1.11 3.85
CA ASN A 276 16.64 0.14 4.28
C ASN A 276 16.28 1.29 3.33
N LYS A 277 16.25 1.00 2.02
CA LYS A 277 15.83 1.98 1.01
C LYS A 277 14.36 2.37 1.19
N ARG A 278 13.47 1.39 1.46
CA ARG A 278 12.04 1.66 1.75
C ARG A 278 11.86 2.58 2.94
N LEU A 279 12.53 2.26 4.07
CA LEU A 279 12.44 3.08 5.28
C LEU A 279 13.00 4.49 5.08
N ARG A 280 14.07 4.63 4.27
CA ARG A 280 14.63 5.94 3.90
C ARG A 280 13.62 6.76 3.10
N VAL A 281 13.06 6.17 2.03
CA VAL A 281 12.06 6.86 1.18
C VAL A 281 10.86 7.32 2.00
N LEU A 282 10.35 6.46 2.91
CA LEU A 282 9.23 6.83 3.79
C LEU A 282 9.59 7.97 4.73
N ARG A 283 10.78 7.95 5.30
CA ARG A 283 11.26 9.05 6.17
C ARG A 283 11.39 10.35 5.38
N ASP A 284 11.99 10.30 4.19
CA ASP A 284 12.17 11.47 3.34
C ASP A 284 10.82 12.06 2.92
N PHE A 285 9.84 11.19 2.63
CA PHE A 285 8.47 11.62 2.31
C PHE A 285 7.77 12.25 3.53
N LYS A 286 7.85 11.62 4.71
CA LYS A 286 7.28 12.18 5.96
C LYS A 286 7.89 13.54 6.34
N ASN A 287 9.16 13.74 6.05
CA ASN A 287 9.87 14.99 6.35
C ASN A 287 9.69 16.09 5.29
N GLY A 288 8.89 15.83 4.22
CA GLY A 288 8.68 16.79 3.14
C GLY A 288 9.88 16.97 2.19
N ASN A 289 10.88 16.07 2.26
CA ASN A 289 11.99 16.04 1.31
C ASN A 289 11.58 15.52 -0.07
N LEU A 290 10.42 14.86 -0.17
CA LEU A 290 9.81 14.37 -1.39
C LEU A 290 8.41 14.97 -1.52
N ASP A 291 8.02 15.32 -2.75
CA ASP A 291 6.67 15.83 -3.08
C ASP A 291 5.72 14.68 -3.45
N VAL A 292 6.30 13.64 -4.08
CA VAL A 292 5.52 12.55 -4.69
C VAL A 292 6.07 11.20 -4.26
N LEU A 293 5.21 10.37 -3.69
CA LEU A 293 5.48 8.96 -3.45
C LEU A 293 4.76 8.12 -4.51
N VAL A 294 5.49 7.33 -5.28
CA VAL A 294 4.90 6.40 -6.25
C VAL A 294 4.87 5.00 -5.66
N ALA A 295 3.71 4.35 -5.62
CA ALA A 295 3.58 3.08 -4.92
C ALA A 295 2.69 2.06 -5.65
N THR A 296 2.95 0.76 -5.42
CA THR A 296 1.96 -0.30 -5.69
C THR A 296 1.02 -0.44 -4.50
N ASP A 297 -0.18 -1.00 -4.71
CA ASP A 297 -1.14 -1.27 -3.62
C ASP A 297 -0.49 -2.02 -2.46
N VAL A 298 0.18 -3.14 -2.76
CA VAL A 298 0.85 -3.97 -1.74
C VAL A 298 1.91 -3.20 -0.97
N ALA A 299 2.66 -2.33 -1.64
CA ALA A 299 3.72 -1.56 -0.98
C ALA A 299 3.21 -0.37 -0.16
N ALA A 300 2.07 0.19 -0.52
CA ALA A 300 1.45 1.30 0.19
C ALA A 300 0.59 0.86 1.39
N ARG A 301 0.25 -0.44 1.45
CA ARG A 301 -0.52 -1.00 2.57
C ARG A 301 0.29 -0.99 3.86
N GLY A 302 -0.37 -0.72 4.97
CA GLY A 302 0.27 -0.62 6.28
C GLY A 302 1.25 0.55 6.44
N LEU A 303 1.40 1.43 5.44
CA LEU A 303 2.21 2.63 5.59
C LEU A 303 1.42 3.68 6.37
N ASP A 304 1.98 4.12 7.49
CA ASP A 304 1.51 5.33 8.15
C ASP A 304 2.01 6.55 7.36
N ILE A 305 1.22 6.94 6.38
CA ILE A 305 1.42 8.15 5.60
C ILE A 305 0.28 9.09 5.94
N SER A 306 0.56 10.07 6.76
CA SER A 306 -0.35 11.15 7.14
C SER A 306 0.06 12.44 6.42
N GLY A 307 -0.89 13.36 6.24
CA GLY A 307 -0.63 14.66 5.62
C GLY A 307 -0.64 14.66 4.09
N VAL A 308 -0.99 13.55 3.44
CA VAL A 308 -1.17 13.51 1.99
C VAL A 308 -2.40 14.32 1.60
N THR A 309 -2.21 15.29 0.72
CA THR A 309 -3.28 16.14 0.21
C THR A 309 -3.96 15.54 -1.01
N HIS A 310 -3.19 14.85 -1.87
CA HIS A 310 -3.67 14.30 -3.13
C HIS A 310 -3.31 12.83 -3.32
N VAL A 311 -4.28 12.05 -3.76
CA VAL A 311 -4.11 10.65 -4.18
C VAL A 311 -4.40 10.56 -5.68
N TYR A 312 -3.39 10.21 -6.46
CA TYR A 312 -3.53 9.99 -7.89
C TYR A 312 -3.57 8.49 -8.19
N ASN A 313 -4.71 7.99 -8.63
CA ASN A 313 -4.84 6.64 -9.13
C ASN A 313 -4.46 6.63 -10.62
N TYR A 314 -3.16 6.56 -10.94
CA TYR A 314 -2.68 6.49 -12.31
C TYR A 314 -3.23 5.26 -13.05
N ASP A 315 -3.19 4.13 -12.37
CA ASP A 315 -3.91 2.93 -12.78
C ASP A 315 -5.09 2.70 -11.85
N ILE A 316 -6.27 2.44 -12.41
CA ILE A 316 -7.42 2.01 -11.64
C ILE A 316 -7.10 0.73 -10.86
N PRO A 317 -7.47 0.58 -9.58
CA PRO A 317 -7.12 -0.62 -8.80
C PRO A 317 -7.77 -1.88 -9.38
N GLN A 318 -7.10 -3.03 -9.23
CA GLN A 318 -7.63 -4.31 -9.71
C GLN A 318 -8.82 -4.80 -8.89
N ASP A 319 -8.83 -4.45 -7.63
CA ASP A 319 -9.85 -4.77 -6.66
C ASP A 319 -10.51 -3.46 -6.17
N PRO A 320 -11.84 -3.35 -6.26
CA PRO A 320 -12.56 -2.15 -5.84
C PRO A 320 -12.33 -1.76 -4.37
N GLU A 321 -12.12 -2.73 -3.47
CA GLU A 321 -11.84 -2.44 -2.06
C GLU A 321 -10.49 -1.73 -1.90
N SER A 322 -9.50 -2.05 -2.73
CA SER A 322 -8.21 -1.36 -2.77
C SER A 322 -8.36 0.13 -3.06
N TYR A 323 -9.40 0.55 -3.78
CA TYR A 323 -9.69 1.97 -3.99
C TYR A 323 -9.91 2.71 -2.66
N VAL A 324 -10.71 2.14 -1.77
CA VAL A 324 -10.98 2.74 -0.45
C VAL A 324 -9.70 2.86 0.37
N HIS A 325 -8.84 1.83 0.33
CA HIS A 325 -7.53 1.84 1.01
C HIS A 325 -6.57 2.90 0.43
N ARG A 326 -6.63 3.16 -0.89
CA ARG A 326 -5.83 4.21 -1.54
C ARG A 326 -6.29 5.60 -1.12
N ILE A 327 -7.57 5.91 -1.26
CA ILE A 327 -8.10 7.23 -0.92
C ILE A 327 -8.03 7.52 0.57
N GLY A 328 -8.09 6.48 1.42
CA GLY A 328 -7.87 6.59 2.85
C GLY A 328 -6.45 7.02 3.26
N ARG A 329 -5.53 7.31 2.29
CA ARG A 329 -4.23 7.96 2.57
C ARG A 329 -4.37 9.47 2.73
N THR A 330 -5.44 10.05 2.22
CA THR A 330 -5.81 11.47 2.40
C THR A 330 -7.09 11.60 3.22
N GLY A 331 -7.53 12.81 3.52
CA GLY A 331 -8.75 13.05 4.31
C GLY A 331 -8.66 12.59 5.76
N ARG A 332 -7.46 12.60 6.38
CA ARG A 332 -7.24 12.18 7.77
C ARG A 332 -7.19 13.35 8.75
N ALA A 333 -7.49 13.07 10.01
CA ALA A 333 -7.43 14.04 11.12
C ALA A 333 -8.25 15.33 10.85
N GLY A 334 -9.41 15.19 10.20
CA GLY A 334 -10.30 16.31 9.92
C GLY A 334 -9.88 17.22 8.77
N LYS A 335 -8.77 16.89 8.05
CA LYS A 335 -8.35 17.64 6.86
C LYS A 335 -9.04 17.10 5.62
N SER A 336 -9.43 17.99 4.71
CA SER A 336 -9.93 17.61 3.38
C SER A 336 -8.80 17.06 2.52
N GLY A 337 -9.15 16.19 1.57
CA GLY A 337 -8.20 15.63 0.61
C GLY A 337 -8.84 15.43 -0.76
N GLN A 338 -8.02 15.20 -1.77
CA GLN A 338 -8.46 14.94 -3.14
C GLN A 338 -7.99 13.59 -3.64
N SER A 339 -8.86 12.89 -4.37
CA SER A 339 -8.52 11.66 -5.08
C SER A 339 -8.88 11.81 -6.55
N ILE A 340 -7.90 11.64 -7.43
CA ILE A 340 -8.07 11.75 -8.88
C ILE A 340 -7.75 10.41 -9.53
N THR A 341 -8.70 9.87 -10.30
CA THR A 341 -8.56 8.57 -10.97
C THR A 341 -8.47 8.74 -12.48
N PHE A 342 -7.38 8.29 -13.09
CA PHE A 342 -7.20 8.32 -14.54
C PHE A 342 -7.81 7.06 -15.15
N VAL A 343 -8.81 7.24 -16.01
CA VAL A 343 -9.62 6.16 -16.54
C VAL A 343 -9.55 6.15 -18.07
N SER A 344 -9.10 5.04 -18.63
CA SER A 344 -9.19 4.84 -20.08
C SER A 344 -10.65 4.56 -20.50
N PRO A 345 -11.02 4.81 -21.79
CA PRO A 345 -12.36 4.53 -22.26
C PRO A 345 -12.86 3.11 -21.97
N ASN A 346 -11.95 2.13 -21.97
CA ASN A 346 -12.26 0.72 -21.74
C ASN A 346 -12.45 0.37 -20.23
N GLU A 347 -12.06 1.27 -19.33
CA GLU A 347 -12.12 1.07 -17.88
C GLU A 347 -13.32 1.76 -17.23
N MET A 348 -14.15 2.48 -18.01
CA MET A 348 -15.32 3.21 -17.49
C MET A 348 -16.32 2.30 -16.76
N GLY A 349 -16.51 1.06 -17.24
CA GLY A 349 -17.36 0.09 -16.55
C GLY A 349 -16.79 -0.32 -15.18
N TYR A 350 -15.48 -0.32 -15.03
CA TYR A 350 -14.84 -0.60 -13.75
C TYR A 350 -14.99 0.55 -12.75
N LEU A 351 -14.94 1.80 -13.24
CA LEU A 351 -15.23 2.99 -12.45
C LEU A 351 -16.63 2.90 -11.80
N GLN A 352 -17.64 2.46 -12.56
CA GLN A 352 -19.00 2.28 -12.04
C GLN A 352 -19.09 1.24 -10.91
N ILE A 353 -18.27 0.18 -10.96
CA ILE A 353 -18.19 -0.79 -9.86
C ILE A 353 -17.66 -0.14 -8.59
N ILE A 354 -16.62 0.69 -8.72
CA ILE A 354 -16.04 1.44 -7.59
C ILE A 354 -17.07 2.43 -7.01
N GLU A 355 -17.77 3.18 -7.86
CA GLU A 355 -18.82 4.13 -7.43
C GLU A 355 -19.96 3.43 -6.68
N ASN A 356 -20.37 2.24 -7.16
CA ASN A 356 -21.40 1.43 -6.50
C ASN A 356 -20.94 0.93 -5.11
N LEU A 357 -19.67 0.53 -5.00
CA LEU A 357 -19.09 0.08 -3.72
C LEU A 357 -18.98 1.23 -2.71
N THR A 358 -18.48 2.37 -3.15
CA THR A 358 -18.27 3.55 -2.30
C THR A 358 -19.56 4.34 -2.05
N LYS A 359 -20.65 4.03 -2.77
CA LYS A 359 -21.93 4.75 -2.77
C LYS A 359 -21.77 6.25 -3.05
N LYS A 360 -20.66 6.65 -3.67
CA LYS A 360 -20.31 8.03 -4.01
C LYS A 360 -19.95 8.12 -5.49
N ARG A 361 -20.59 9.03 -6.21
CA ARG A 361 -20.24 9.30 -7.61
C ARG A 361 -19.04 10.23 -7.68
N MET A 362 -18.12 9.90 -8.57
CA MET A 362 -16.95 10.74 -8.84
C MET A 362 -17.33 11.86 -9.81
N LYS A 363 -16.78 13.05 -9.58
CA LYS A 363 -16.97 14.19 -10.48
C LYS A 363 -15.96 14.08 -11.65
N GLY A 364 -16.43 14.23 -12.88
CA GLY A 364 -15.56 14.28 -14.05
C GLY A 364 -14.77 15.59 -14.09
N LEU A 365 -13.44 15.51 -14.20
CA LEU A 365 -12.58 16.67 -14.45
C LEU A 365 -12.12 16.69 -15.90
N LYS A 366 -11.94 17.89 -16.43
CA LYS A 366 -11.28 18.10 -17.72
C LYS A 366 -9.76 18.00 -17.52
N PRO A 367 -9.03 17.38 -18.46
CA PRO A 367 -7.57 17.42 -18.44
C PRO A 367 -7.05 18.85 -18.47
N ALA A 368 -6.09 19.18 -17.63
CA ALA A 368 -5.42 20.47 -17.67
C ALA A 368 -4.65 20.62 -18.99
N SER A 369 -4.76 21.77 -19.63
CA SER A 369 -4.01 22.09 -20.83
C SER A 369 -2.54 22.38 -20.53
N ALA A 370 -1.68 22.35 -21.54
CA ALA A 370 -0.27 22.71 -21.41
C ALA A 370 -0.12 24.19 -20.97
N GLU A 371 -0.97 25.04 -21.53
CA GLU A 371 -0.97 26.48 -21.20
C GLU A 371 -1.36 26.73 -19.73
N GLU A 372 -2.43 26.09 -19.23
CA GLU A 372 -2.83 26.21 -17.81
C GLU A 372 -1.70 25.78 -16.86
N ALA A 373 -1.03 24.65 -17.17
CA ALA A 373 0.11 24.17 -16.38
C ALA A 373 1.30 25.13 -16.43
N PHE A 374 1.59 25.71 -17.61
CA PHE A 374 2.66 26.68 -17.77
C PHE A 374 2.38 27.98 -17.00
N GLN A 375 1.16 28.49 -17.06
CA GLN A 375 0.77 29.68 -16.31
C GLN A 375 0.84 29.42 -14.79
N ALA A 376 0.41 28.25 -14.32
CA ALA A 376 0.51 27.88 -12.92
C ALA A 376 1.99 27.84 -12.46
N LYS A 377 2.90 27.22 -13.22
CA LYS A 377 4.33 27.21 -12.93
C LYS A 377 4.93 28.61 -12.88
N LYS A 378 4.56 29.49 -13.82
CA LYS A 378 5.00 30.90 -13.81
C LYS A 378 4.57 31.59 -12.51
N GLN A 379 3.32 31.43 -12.11
CA GLN A 379 2.82 32.04 -10.87
C GLN A 379 3.57 31.53 -9.62
N VAL A 380 3.86 30.24 -9.56
CA VAL A 380 4.66 29.66 -8.47
C VAL A 380 6.07 30.23 -8.45
N ALA A 381 6.72 30.36 -9.61
CA ALA A 381 8.05 30.94 -9.72
C ALA A 381 8.08 32.41 -9.28
N LEU A 382 7.09 33.22 -9.71
CA LEU A 382 6.95 34.61 -9.33
C LEU A 382 6.76 34.75 -7.80
N LYS A 383 5.82 34.00 -7.21
CA LYS A 383 5.60 34.01 -5.76
C LYS A 383 6.84 33.58 -4.97
N LYS A 384 7.61 32.62 -5.50
CA LYS A 384 8.87 32.20 -4.89
C LYS A 384 9.89 33.34 -4.91
N ILE A 385 10.07 33.99 -6.05
CA ILE A 385 10.95 35.15 -6.19
C ILE A 385 10.54 36.25 -5.21
N GLU A 386 9.26 36.62 -5.16
CA GLU A 386 8.75 37.63 -4.23
C GLU A 386 9.06 37.30 -2.77
N ARG A 387 8.81 36.04 -2.37
CA ARG A 387 9.11 35.55 -1.01
C ARG A 387 10.60 35.57 -0.70
N ASP A 388 11.43 35.13 -1.64
CA ASP A 388 12.89 35.07 -1.47
C ASP A 388 13.48 36.48 -1.36
N PHE A 389 12.94 37.47 -2.08
CA PHE A 389 13.30 38.88 -1.93
C PHE A 389 12.81 39.51 -0.62
N ALA A 390 11.70 39.03 -0.05
CA ALA A 390 11.22 39.48 1.26
C ALA A 390 12.01 38.91 2.44
N ASN A 391 12.80 37.85 2.21
CA ASN A 391 13.61 37.19 3.24
C ASN A 391 14.98 37.84 3.33
N GLU A 392 15.30 38.51 4.48
CA GLU A 392 16.55 39.20 4.70
C GLU A 392 17.80 38.31 4.63
N GLU A 393 17.71 37.09 5.14
CA GLU A 393 18.80 36.11 5.11
C GLU A 393 19.14 35.69 3.67
N ILE A 394 18.11 35.41 2.85
CA ILE A 394 18.31 35.09 1.43
C ILE A 394 18.85 36.30 0.68
N ARG A 395 18.30 37.48 0.96
CA ARG A 395 18.70 38.73 0.34
C ARG A 395 20.16 39.10 0.63
N SER A 396 20.66 38.87 1.84
CA SER A 396 22.08 39.09 2.20
C SER A 396 23.06 38.27 1.36
N ASN A 397 22.62 37.09 0.87
CA ASN A 397 23.43 36.28 -0.04
C ASN A 397 23.56 36.90 -1.45
N PHE A 398 22.64 37.77 -1.86
CA PHE A 398 22.69 38.44 -3.16
C PHE A 398 23.83 39.44 -3.24
N GLU A 399 24.25 40.05 -2.11
CA GLU A 399 25.33 41.02 -2.05
C GLU A 399 26.66 40.47 -2.55
N LYS A 400 26.87 39.15 -2.41
CA LYS A 400 28.07 38.46 -2.90
C LYS A 400 28.23 38.54 -4.42
N PHE A 401 27.12 38.71 -5.14
CA PHE A 401 27.05 38.78 -6.60
C PHE A 401 26.96 40.23 -7.13
N GLY A 402 27.03 41.23 -6.25
CA GLY A 402 26.74 42.62 -6.58
C GLY A 402 27.66 43.21 -7.67
N LYS A 403 28.95 42.75 -7.77
CA LYS A 403 29.86 43.19 -8.83
C LYS A 403 29.44 42.63 -10.20
N ASP A 404 29.19 41.34 -10.25
CA ASP A 404 28.80 40.64 -11.47
C ASP A 404 27.42 41.07 -11.96
N ALA A 405 26.49 41.30 -11.03
CA ALA A 405 25.17 41.84 -11.33
C ALA A 405 25.24 43.25 -11.96
N ARG A 406 26.13 44.16 -11.48
CA ARG A 406 26.31 45.47 -12.11
C ARG A 406 26.89 45.37 -13.52
N GLN A 407 27.82 44.45 -13.73
CA GLN A 407 28.33 44.20 -15.09
C GLN A 407 27.22 43.72 -16.03
N LEU A 408 26.47 42.71 -15.62
CA LEU A 408 25.33 42.20 -16.44
C LEU A 408 24.28 43.30 -16.70
N ALA A 409 23.98 44.13 -15.69
CA ALA A 409 23.01 45.22 -15.83
C ALA A 409 23.50 46.36 -16.73
N SER A 410 24.83 46.47 -17.02
CA SER A 410 25.36 47.39 -18.00
C SER A 410 25.26 46.89 -19.45
N GLU A 411 25.12 45.57 -19.63
CA GLU A 411 25.07 44.91 -20.96
C GLU A 411 23.63 44.59 -21.37
N PHE A 412 22.76 44.22 -20.39
CA PHE A 412 21.40 43.77 -20.59
C PHE A 412 20.42 44.62 -19.79
N SER A 413 19.21 44.81 -20.32
CA SER A 413 18.16 45.49 -19.59
C SER A 413 17.65 44.65 -18.39
N PRO A 414 17.15 45.28 -17.33
CA PRO A 414 16.50 44.54 -16.22
C PRO A 414 15.39 43.59 -16.66
N GLU A 415 14.67 43.97 -17.73
CA GLU A 415 13.60 43.15 -18.28
C GLU A 415 14.14 41.87 -18.95
N GLU A 416 15.21 41.98 -19.75
CA GLU A 416 15.87 40.83 -20.38
C GLU A 416 16.44 39.88 -19.34
N LEU A 417 17.09 40.41 -18.27
CA LEU A 417 17.59 39.60 -17.17
C LEU A 417 16.44 38.90 -16.43
N ALA A 418 15.34 39.58 -16.17
CA ALA A 418 14.17 38.98 -15.55
C ALA A 418 13.54 37.88 -16.44
N MET A 419 13.39 38.11 -17.73
CA MET A 419 12.93 37.10 -18.68
C MET A 419 13.85 35.88 -18.71
N TYR A 420 15.16 36.08 -18.69
CA TYR A 420 16.14 35.00 -18.65
C TYR A 420 16.05 34.18 -17.36
N ILE A 421 15.97 34.82 -16.19
CA ILE A 421 15.80 34.16 -14.88
C ILE A 421 14.51 33.34 -14.87
N LEU A 422 13.40 33.89 -15.34
CA LEU A 422 12.14 33.17 -15.45
C LEU A 422 12.23 31.98 -16.39
N SER A 423 12.92 32.09 -17.53
CA SER A 423 13.12 30.99 -18.46
C SER A 423 13.96 29.84 -17.89
N LEU A 424 14.90 30.14 -17.00
CA LEU A 424 15.68 29.12 -16.26
C LEU A 424 14.84 28.42 -15.19
N THR A 425 13.89 29.15 -14.60
CA THR A 425 13.07 28.66 -13.47
C THR A 425 11.84 27.89 -13.97
N VAL A 426 11.24 28.33 -15.06
CA VAL A 426 10.02 27.74 -15.64
C VAL A 426 10.36 27.13 -16.99
N GLN A 427 10.40 25.80 -17.02
CA GLN A 427 10.64 25.09 -18.27
C GLN A 427 9.43 25.22 -19.20
N ASP A 428 9.69 25.57 -20.44
CA ASP A 428 8.70 25.60 -21.51
C ASP A 428 8.11 24.19 -21.71
N PRO A 429 6.79 24.02 -21.70
CA PRO A 429 6.14 22.73 -21.94
C PRO A 429 6.56 22.07 -23.25
N ASP A 430 6.87 22.88 -24.26
CA ASP A 430 7.30 22.37 -25.57
C ASP A 430 8.75 21.89 -25.61
N SER A 431 9.58 22.33 -24.64
CA SER A 431 10.97 21.90 -24.48
C SER A 431 11.13 20.66 -23.60
N LEU A 432 10.06 20.21 -22.94
CA LEU A 432 10.11 19.06 -22.02
C LEU A 432 10.37 17.76 -22.81
N PRO A 433 11.27 16.90 -22.32
CA PRO A 433 11.51 15.61 -22.96
C PRO A 433 10.25 14.76 -22.94
N GLU A 434 10.00 14.04 -24.02
CA GLU A 434 8.88 13.11 -24.13
C GLU A 434 9.11 11.92 -23.20
N VAL A 435 8.15 11.64 -22.33
CA VAL A 435 8.19 10.51 -21.38
C VAL A 435 7.18 9.46 -21.82
N GLU A 436 7.67 8.34 -22.33
CA GLU A 436 6.82 7.19 -22.64
C GLU A 436 6.69 6.27 -21.44
N ILE A 437 5.46 6.06 -20.98
CA ILE A 437 5.09 5.05 -19.99
C ILE A 437 4.54 3.84 -20.74
N ALA A 438 5.10 2.65 -20.50
CA ALA A 438 4.71 1.43 -21.18
C ALA A 438 3.21 1.13 -20.97
N ARG A 439 2.51 0.77 -22.04
CA ARG A 439 1.08 0.45 -21.95
C ARG A 439 0.85 -0.85 -21.18
N GLU A 440 -0.07 -0.83 -20.24
CA GLU A 440 -0.58 -2.03 -19.61
C GLU A 440 -1.92 -2.46 -20.21
N LYS A 441 -2.19 -3.77 -20.16
CA LYS A 441 -3.46 -4.30 -20.61
C LYS A 441 -4.59 -3.75 -19.72
N PRO A 442 -5.71 -3.30 -20.32
CA PRO A 442 -6.90 -2.92 -19.54
C PRO A 442 -7.33 -4.07 -18.63
N LEU A 443 -7.93 -3.73 -17.50
CA LEU A 443 -8.53 -4.74 -16.62
C LEU A 443 -9.63 -5.49 -17.37
N PRO A 444 -9.69 -6.83 -17.27
CA PRO A 444 -10.75 -7.61 -17.89
C PRO A 444 -12.09 -7.26 -17.20
N PHE A 445 -12.92 -6.51 -17.90
CA PHE A 445 -14.28 -6.25 -17.46
C PHE A 445 -15.10 -7.51 -17.68
N LYS A 446 -15.43 -8.23 -16.59
CA LYS A 446 -16.51 -9.22 -16.59
C LYS A 446 -17.77 -8.50 -16.11
N PRO A 447 -18.75 -8.20 -16.97
CA PRO A 447 -20.04 -7.74 -16.50
C PRO A 447 -20.58 -8.86 -15.59
N SER A 448 -20.90 -8.52 -14.35
CA SER A 448 -21.61 -9.43 -13.46
C SER A 448 -22.94 -9.74 -14.13
N GLY A 449 -23.05 -10.94 -14.68
CA GLY A 449 -24.26 -11.41 -15.33
C GLY A 449 -25.38 -11.57 -14.31
N GLY A 450 -26.15 -10.52 -14.12
CA GLY A 450 -27.48 -10.57 -13.57
C GLY A 450 -28.41 -11.23 -14.58
N GLY A 451 -28.37 -12.56 -14.68
CA GLY A 451 -29.30 -13.33 -15.45
C GLY A 451 -30.65 -13.43 -14.71
N PHE A 452 -31.49 -12.42 -14.86
CA PHE A 452 -32.90 -12.60 -14.62
C PHE A 452 -33.45 -13.40 -15.80
N GLY A 453 -33.66 -14.71 -15.59
CA GLY A 453 -34.33 -15.63 -16.49
C GLY A 453 -35.75 -15.18 -16.75
N GLY A 454 -35.98 -14.48 -17.85
CA GLY A 454 -37.28 -14.29 -18.43
C GLY A 454 -37.73 -15.57 -19.16
N LYS A 455 -38.55 -16.38 -18.52
CA LYS A 455 -39.35 -17.41 -19.18
C LYS A 455 -40.33 -16.72 -20.15
N GLY A 456 -39.99 -16.67 -21.42
CA GLY A 456 -40.92 -16.35 -22.51
C GLY A 456 -41.43 -17.62 -23.14
N LYS A 457 -42.69 -17.96 -22.87
CA LYS A 457 -43.51 -18.96 -23.57
C LYS A 457 -43.93 -18.44 -24.95
N GLY A 458 -43.81 -19.31 -25.95
CA GLY A 458 -44.83 -19.46 -26.98
C GLY A 458 -44.59 -18.80 -28.32
N GLY A 459 -44.61 -19.61 -29.37
CA GLY A 459 -44.84 -19.17 -30.75
C GLY A 459 -44.53 -20.26 -31.78
N ARG A 460 -45.56 -21.04 -32.10
CA ARG A 460 -45.63 -22.04 -33.19
C ARG A 460 -45.58 -21.39 -34.58
N GLY A 461 -45.08 -22.16 -35.56
CA GLY A 461 -45.37 -22.08 -37.01
C GLY A 461 -44.08 -21.94 -37.82
N GLY A 462 -43.75 -22.77 -38.76
CA GLY A 462 -44.44 -23.62 -39.65
C GLY A 462 -43.61 -23.78 -40.92
N ARG A 463 -43.44 -25.01 -41.33
CA ARG A 463 -43.41 -25.55 -42.70
C ARG A 463 -42.20 -25.35 -43.64
N ARG A 464 -41.73 -26.59 -44.03
CA ARG A 464 -41.45 -27.12 -45.40
C ARG A 464 -40.13 -26.73 -46.07
N GLY A 465 -39.47 -27.82 -46.49
CA GLY A 465 -39.18 -28.46 -47.75
C GLY A 465 -37.85 -29.20 -47.71
N ASP A 466 -37.93 -30.47 -47.83
CA ASP A 466 -37.46 -31.43 -48.83
C ASP A 466 -36.08 -31.11 -49.50
N ASP A 467 -35.17 -32.05 -49.48
CA ASP A 467 -34.92 -33.17 -50.33
C ASP A 467 -33.61 -33.92 -50.00
N ARG A 468 -33.74 -35.21 -49.77
CA ARG A 468 -33.08 -36.42 -50.30
C ARG A 468 -31.61 -36.36 -50.71
N ARG A 469 -30.82 -37.27 -50.20
CA ARG A 469 -30.30 -38.56 -50.75
C ARG A 469 -29.03 -39.00 -50.05
N ASP A 470 -29.15 -40.15 -49.41
CA ASP A 470 -28.59 -41.49 -49.70
C ASP A 470 -27.07 -41.65 -49.78
N ARG A 471 -26.56 -42.47 -48.92
CA ARG A 471 -25.99 -43.83 -49.07
C ARG A 471 -24.98 -44.12 -47.95
N GLU A 472 -25.35 -45.05 -47.12
CA GLU A 472 -24.89 -46.45 -47.00
C GLU A 472 -23.34 -46.65 -47.05
N ARG A 473 -22.76 -47.21 -45.99
CA ARG A 473 -22.51 -48.62 -45.74
C ARG A 473 -21.53 -48.78 -44.56
N ARG A 474 -21.98 -49.56 -43.57
CA ARG A 474 -21.43 -50.83 -43.07
C ARG A 474 -19.95 -50.79 -42.71
N GLY A 475 -19.50 -51.31 -41.59
CA GLY A 475 -19.91 -52.35 -40.71
C GLY A 475 -18.93 -52.53 -39.57
N ASN A 476 -19.43 -53.09 -38.53
CA ASN A 476 -18.96 -54.25 -37.75
C ASN A 476 -17.48 -54.23 -37.30
N GLY A 477 -17.16 -54.45 -36.05
CA GLY A 477 -17.43 -55.53 -35.18
C GLY A 477 -16.57 -55.45 -33.92
N ARG A 478 -17.20 -55.79 -32.81
CA ARG A 478 -16.78 -56.71 -31.73
C ARG A 478 -15.43 -56.47 -31.01
N ARG A 479 -15.55 -56.18 -29.65
CA ARG A 479 -15.33 -57.17 -28.56
C ARG A 479 -13.89 -57.66 -28.43
N ASP A 480 -13.26 -57.64 -27.33
CA ASP A 480 -13.37 -58.21 -25.99
C ASP A 480 -12.14 -57.80 -25.17
N GLU A 481 -12.33 -57.37 -23.95
CA GLU A 481 -12.07 -58.10 -22.68
C GLU A 481 -10.64 -58.61 -22.37
N TYR A 482 -10.26 -58.34 -21.15
CA TYR A 482 -9.46 -59.11 -20.20
C TYR A 482 -8.03 -58.73 -19.85
N ARG A 483 -7.95 -58.29 -18.59
CA ARG A 483 -7.12 -58.84 -17.49
C ARG A 483 -5.64 -58.46 -17.30
N LYS A 484 -5.49 -57.86 -16.11
CA LYS A 484 -4.66 -58.29 -14.96
C LYS A 484 -3.15 -58.41 -15.08
N GLY A 485 -2.55 -57.83 -14.04
CA GLY A 485 -1.39 -58.36 -13.31
C GLY A 485 -0.08 -57.65 -13.67
N GLY A 486 0.70 -57.08 -12.81
CA GLY A 486 1.10 -57.42 -11.50
C GLY A 486 2.53 -56.99 -11.30
N ARG A 487 2.84 -56.39 -10.16
CA ARG A 487 4.10 -56.48 -9.40
C ARG A 487 5.45 -56.56 -10.17
N SER A 488 6.48 -55.82 -9.84
CA SER A 488 7.21 -55.67 -8.61
C SER A 488 8.57 -54.94 -8.87
N LYS A 489 9.02 -54.14 -7.90
CA LYS A 489 10.34 -54.12 -7.26
C LYS A 489 11.61 -54.25 -8.14
N ASP A 490 12.49 -53.33 -8.03
CA ASP A 490 13.67 -53.26 -7.17
C ASP A 490 14.71 -52.31 -7.75
N ARG A 491 15.16 -51.37 -6.91
CA ARG A 491 16.55 -51.13 -6.44
C ARG A 491 17.68 -51.15 -7.48
N PHE A 492 18.46 -50.12 -7.55
CA PHE A 492 19.82 -50.07 -6.99
C PHE A 492 20.55 -48.76 -7.31
N ASP A 493 21.17 -48.26 -6.29
CA ASP A 493 22.25 -47.28 -6.20
C ASP A 493 23.34 -47.38 -7.27
N LYS A 494 23.97 -46.27 -7.61
CA LYS A 494 25.40 -46.03 -7.35
C LYS A 494 25.92 -44.67 -7.79
N GLU A 495 26.50 -44.05 -6.86
CA GLU A 495 27.57 -43.06 -6.74
C GLU A 495 28.65 -42.99 -7.84
N LYS A 496 29.25 -41.76 -7.85
CA LYS A 496 30.66 -41.38 -8.07
C LYS A 496 31.03 -40.94 -9.49
N ARG A 497 31.64 -39.82 -9.73
CA ARG A 497 32.85 -39.13 -9.27
C ARG A 497 33.19 -37.94 -10.18
N TYR A 498 33.62 -36.86 -9.58
CA TYR A 498 34.55 -35.81 -10.03
C TYR A 498 35.21 -35.94 -11.41
N ARG A 499 35.17 -34.83 -12.19
CA ARG A 499 36.38 -34.23 -12.76
C ARG A 499 36.17 -32.72 -13.04
N LYS A 500 37.10 -31.94 -12.51
CA LYS A 500 37.38 -30.55 -12.85
C LYS A 500 37.84 -30.48 -14.29
N ASP A 501 37.40 -29.46 -15.03
CA ASP A 501 38.28 -28.75 -15.95
C ASP A 501 37.81 -27.31 -16.18
N ASN A 502 38.80 -26.45 -16.06
CA ASN A 502 38.75 -25.00 -16.28
C ASN A 502 38.44 -24.66 -17.74
N LYS A 503 37.47 -23.77 -17.96
CA LYS A 503 37.51 -22.81 -19.10
C LYS A 503 36.82 -21.50 -18.75
N LYS A 504 37.54 -20.42 -18.99
CA LYS A 504 37.16 -19.00 -18.78
C LYS A 504 35.88 -18.61 -19.54
N PRO A 505 35.10 -17.64 -19.01
CA PRO A 505 33.86 -17.21 -19.63
C PRO A 505 34.10 -16.24 -20.78
N ARG A 506 33.39 -16.47 -21.87
CA ARG A 506 33.15 -15.47 -22.92
C ARG A 506 32.02 -14.55 -22.48
N ASN A 507 32.33 -13.27 -22.37
CA ASN A 507 31.38 -12.17 -22.25
C ASN A 507 30.42 -12.17 -23.44
N THR A 508 29.13 -12.34 -23.16
CA THR A 508 28.04 -11.82 -24.02
C THR A 508 27.05 -11.14 -23.08
N SER A 509 27.22 -9.84 -22.95
CA SER A 509 26.24 -8.95 -22.37
C SER A 509 25.03 -8.85 -23.31
N SER A 510 23.98 -9.59 -23.04
CA SER A 510 22.65 -9.25 -23.56
C SER A 510 22.01 -8.26 -22.60
N GLU A 511 22.18 -6.97 -22.87
CA GLU A 511 21.36 -5.92 -22.28
C GLU A 511 19.90 -6.17 -22.63
N LYS A 512 19.10 -6.52 -21.63
CA LYS A 512 17.64 -6.43 -21.72
C LYS A 512 17.31 -4.95 -21.87
N LYS A 513 16.88 -4.54 -23.06
CA LYS A 513 16.31 -3.22 -23.33
C LYS A 513 15.14 -3.01 -22.37
N THR A 514 15.36 -2.18 -21.36
CA THR A 514 14.29 -1.63 -20.53
C THR A 514 13.44 -0.73 -21.43
N GLY A 515 12.12 -0.96 -21.47
CA GLY A 515 11.18 -0.29 -22.38
C GLY A 515 10.88 1.17 -22.02
N PHE A 516 11.87 1.91 -21.55
CA PHE A 516 11.76 3.33 -21.24
C PHE A 516 12.56 4.12 -22.28
N VAL A 517 11.89 4.97 -23.04
CA VAL A 517 12.49 5.79 -24.08
C VAL A 517 12.29 7.26 -23.73
N ILE A 518 13.40 8.00 -23.66
CA ILE A 518 13.41 9.46 -23.62
C ILE A 518 13.70 9.92 -25.04
N ARG A 519 12.80 10.68 -25.65
CA ARG A 519 13.02 11.33 -26.95
C ARG A 519 13.11 12.84 -26.73
N ASN A 520 14.22 13.43 -27.12
CA ASN A 520 14.35 14.88 -27.22
C ASN A 520 13.71 15.34 -28.54
N LYS A 521 12.88 16.38 -28.50
CA LYS A 521 12.19 16.95 -29.66
C LYS A 521 13.14 17.57 -30.71
N GLY A 522 14.46 17.45 -30.57
CA GLY A 522 15.46 18.10 -31.42
C GLY A 522 16.12 17.24 -32.53
N ASP A 523 15.89 15.92 -32.52
CA ASP A 523 16.46 15.02 -33.52
C ASP A 523 15.43 14.72 -34.62
N LYS A 524 15.38 15.60 -35.60
CA LYS A 524 14.86 15.34 -36.95
C LYS A 524 15.98 15.56 -37.98
#